data_4e8e696812477d342c65ebd5a5c102f8
#
_entry.id   4e8e696812477d342c65ebd5a5c102f8
#
_cell.length_a   1.000
_cell.length_b   1.000
_cell.length_c   1.000
_cell.angle_alpha   90.00
_cell.angle_beta   90.00
_cell.angle_gamma   90.00
#
_symmetry.space_group_name_H-M   'P 1'
#
loop_
_entity.id
_entity.type
_entity.pdbx_description
1 polymer ?
#
loop_
_entity_poly.entity_id
_entity_poly.type
_entity_poly.pdbx_seq_one_letter_code
_entity_poly.pdbx_strand_id
1 'polypeptide(L)'
;MKFSLEDVEKAAIQISNEILTTSSAYIAPMLTSMENHLCLRSERLRGLAEHLRSTYGSISSTTRWRLLQDAEKLEAARGIWINYDNRNLQEHSEGEILSNIIMQYMLEASDAHESDCVRVWFHKYVPEVARLMRFAQLALMDKSARGRIERLALAVAGSEANEIVLSGLQAAFDFRVNSAGLYGFDGLIDEKGILIDAQAFPEPWTSPPDLLHAIDEQHQHSIRLIKGLWGPNMDKGRDTIEKIATQIEELAELLCRVFLERIGWYERQSQIDDELNSMAQDVRERYEKQRGEWVRPLVSLGRTDAAYAIAERYQDFWSLVELASVELIQADTTVHEGLDEDQRLTLSQQRVDIVKRLDGYFERFRAPFAIEFYKYLIDNGKFQELLEEFQGYRSYLTKFLHSSDELSKLAWIHDASLGQYDRAGDTLVHIAVNQEDNIWSKKVELSIGKLCKVAGLRSKESEALEYYSTWQDEAFTIIQIQEQVSEYLQPYVRGVGDCDEKVITAMKEKGKSVSKQLAMKDIAKEALNRIFNMKVMEPEPLIDLLTLMDRDDNFPRFYLALVALKKSGLDGERFFLAEQSIWRRCYIQDELGEPYVYRGDVY
;
A
#
# COMPACT_ATOMS: atom_id res chain seq x y z
N MET A 1 -59.31 1.99 8.68
CA MET A 1 -58.22 1.11 9.14
C MET A 1 -56.92 1.89 8.96
N LYS A 2 -56.14 2.09 10.03
CA LYS A 2 -54.75 2.61 9.87
C LYS A 2 -53.85 1.39 9.69
N PHE A 3 -53.24 1.25 8.53
CA PHE A 3 -52.25 0.20 8.29
C PHE A 3 -51.05 0.41 9.23
N SER A 4 -50.39 -0.67 9.64
CA SER A 4 -49.13 -0.55 10.37
C SER A 4 -48.05 -0.01 9.45
N LEU A 5 -47.06 0.66 10.00
CA LEU A 5 -45.91 1.18 9.20
C LEU A 5 -45.19 0.04 8.47
N GLU A 6 -45.08 -1.11 9.12
CA GLU A 6 -44.47 -2.32 8.55
C GLU A 6 -45.24 -2.85 7.34
N ASP A 7 -46.59 -2.81 7.37
CA ASP A 7 -47.43 -3.21 6.22
C ASP A 7 -47.26 -2.24 5.05
N VAL A 8 -47.10 -0.94 5.33
CA VAL A 8 -46.84 0.08 4.31
C VAL A 8 -45.48 -0.14 3.67
N GLU A 9 -44.43 -0.43 4.44
CA GLU A 9 -43.10 -0.70 3.93
C GLU A 9 -43.04 -1.97 3.06
N LYS A 10 -43.69 -3.05 3.51
CA LYS A 10 -43.84 -4.28 2.73
C LYS A 10 -44.56 -4.04 1.41
N ALA A 11 -45.66 -3.29 1.44
CA ALA A 11 -46.43 -2.94 0.25
C ALA A 11 -45.58 -2.06 -0.72
N ALA A 12 -44.82 -1.11 -0.19
CA ALA A 12 -43.94 -0.26 -1.00
C ALA A 12 -42.87 -1.07 -1.74
N ILE A 13 -42.22 -2.01 -1.06
CA ILE A 13 -41.23 -2.90 -1.66
C ILE A 13 -41.90 -3.81 -2.71
N GLN A 14 -43.10 -4.33 -2.44
CA GLN A 14 -43.81 -5.15 -3.41
C GLN A 14 -44.16 -4.35 -4.67
N ILE A 15 -44.71 -3.13 -4.52
CA ILE A 15 -45.04 -2.25 -5.65
C ILE A 15 -43.78 -1.92 -6.47
N SER A 16 -42.65 -1.65 -5.78
CA SER A 16 -41.38 -1.41 -6.44
C SER A 16 -40.97 -2.61 -7.30
N ASN A 17 -41.00 -3.82 -6.76
CA ASN A 17 -40.72 -5.05 -7.48
C ASN A 17 -41.65 -5.28 -8.69
N GLU A 18 -42.93 -4.99 -8.53
CA GLU A 18 -43.92 -5.09 -9.64
C GLU A 18 -43.62 -4.09 -10.77
N ILE A 19 -43.11 -2.89 -10.41
CA ILE A 19 -42.67 -1.90 -11.40
C ILE A 19 -41.40 -2.37 -12.09
N LEU A 20 -40.45 -3.00 -11.38
CA LEU A 20 -39.20 -3.53 -11.93
C LEU A 20 -39.39 -4.81 -12.77
N THR A 21 -40.41 -5.60 -12.51
CA THR A 21 -40.65 -6.89 -13.18
C THR A 21 -41.99 -6.87 -13.90
N THR A 22 -42.22 -5.89 -14.76
CA THR A 22 -43.47 -5.78 -15.52
C THR A 22 -43.83 -7.08 -16.22
N SER A 23 -45.02 -7.63 -15.92
CA SER A 23 -45.51 -8.82 -16.62
C SER A 23 -45.73 -8.52 -18.12
N SER A 24 -45.58 -9.53 -18.96
CA SER A 24 -45.84 -9.45 -20.41
C SER A 24 -47.20 -8.91 -20.79
N ALA A 25 -48.18 -8.99 -19.87
CA ALA A 25 -49.53 -8.44 -20.03
C ALA A 25 -49.56 -6.90 -20.16
N TYR A 26 -48.53 -6.20 -19.70
CA TYR A 26 -48.39 -4.75 -19.82
C TYR A 26 -47.52 -4.30 -20.98
N ILE A 27 -47.04 -5.20 -21.83
CA ILE A 27 -46.33 -4.85 -23.05
C ILE A 27 -47.36 -4.24 -24.00
N ALA A 28 -47.46 -2.91 -23.99
CA ALA A 28 -48.28 -2.21 -24.96
C ALA A 28 -47.74 -2.54 -26.38
N PRO A 29 -48.57 -3.05 -27.28
CA PRO A 29 -48.09 -3.43 -28.59
C PRO A 29 -47.52 -2.22 -29.32
N MET A 30 -46.24 -2.26 -29.66
CA MET A 30 -45.53 -1.48 -30.68
C MET A 30 -45.60 0.07 -30.66
N LEU A 31 -46.33 0.72 -29.79
CA LEU A 31 -46.60 2.17 -29.89
C LEU A 31 -45.70 3.05 -29.05
N THR A 32 -44.96 2.51 -28.09
CA THR A 32 -44.01 3.26 -27.25
C THR A 32 -42.62 2.70 -27.45
N SER A 33 -41.61 3.62 -27.60
CA SER A 33 -40.22 3.21 -27.59
C SER A 33 -39.89 2.56 -26.24
N MET A 34 -38.94 1.63 -26.21
CA MET A 34 -38.50 1.00 -24.96
C MET A 34 -37.95 2.05 -23.98
N GLU A 35 -37.27 3.08 -24.48
CA GLU A 35 -36.82 4.21 -23.67
C GLU A 35 -37.97 4.88 -22.93
N ASN A 36 -39.06 5.22 -23.65
CA ASN A 36 -40.23 5.80 -23.02
C ASN A 36 -40.86 4.87 -21.98
N HIS A 37 -40.84 3.56 -22.24
CA HIS A 37 -41.35 2.58 -21.27
C HIS A 37 -40.53 2.53 -19.99
N LEU A 38 -39.20 2.55 -20.09
CA LEU A 38 -38.30 2.60 -18.94
C LEU A 38 -38.42 3.93 -18.18
N CYS A 39 -38.56 5.07 -18.91
CA CYS A 39 -38.82 6.37 -18.32
C CYS A 39 -40.12 6.40 -17.51
N LEU A 40 -41.22 5.91 -18.05
CA LEU A 40 -42.50 5.84 -17.34
C LEU A 40 -42.43 4.98 -16.06
N ARG A 41 -41.65 3.91 -16.08
CA ARG A 41 -41.40 3.08 -14.87
C ARG A 41 -40.59 3.84 -13.81
N SER A 42 -39.57 4.57 -14.24
CA SER A 42 -38.78 5.43 -13.34
C SER A 42 -39.66 6.54 -12.72
N GLU A 43 -40.52 7.18 -13.52
CA GLU A 43 -41.48 8.16 -13.02
C GLU A 43 -42.47 7.57 -12.01
N ARG A 44 -42.90 6.34 -12.19
CA ARG A 44 -43.79 5.64 -11.22
C ARG A 44 -43.07 5.37 -9.90
N LEU A 45 -41.81 4.92 -9.92
CA LEU A 45 -41.02 4.76 -8.69
C LEU A 45 -40.77 6.08 -8.00
N ARG A 46 -40.51 7.14 -8.77
CA ARG A 46 -40.40 8.50 -8.24
C ARG A 46 -41.68 8.93 -7.55
N GLY A 47 -42.85 8.74 -8.20
CA GLY A 47 -44.16 9.06 -7.61
C GLY A 47 -44.46 8.25 -6.35
N LEU A 48 -44.05 6.96 -6.30
CA LEU A 48 -44.13 6.15 -5.10
C LEU A 48 -43.29 6.75 -3.96
N ALA A 49 -42.03 7.12 -4.22
CA ALA A 49 -41.15 7.71 -3.22
C ALA A 49 -41.66 9.06 -2.71
N GLU A 50 -42.19 9.93 -3.60
CA GLU A 50 -42.82 11.19 -3.25
C GLU A 50 -44.08 11.00 -2.37
N HIS A 51 -44.93 10.04 -2.72
CA HIS A 51 -46.14 9.72 -1.94
C HIS A 51 -45.76 9.20 -0.54
N LEU A 52 -44.79 8.29 -0.46
CA LEU A 52 -44.35 7.75 0.82
C LEU A 52 -43.74 8.84 1.71
N ARG A 53 -42.94 9.74 1.13
CA ARG A 53 -42.34 10.84 1.86
C ARG A 53 -43.39 11.83 2.38
N SER A 54 -44.38 12.16 1.58
CA SER A 54 -45.43 13.11 1.96
C SER A 54 -46.43 12.56 2.96
N THR A 55 -46.76 11.24 2.88
CA THR A 55 -47.83 10.62 3.65
C THR A 55 -47.30 9.87 4.88
N TYR A 56 -46.13 9.26 4.79
CA TYR A 56 -45.54 8.39 5.81
C TYR A 56 -44.12 8.81 6.14
N GLY A 57 -43.92 10.00 6.72
CA GLY A 57 -42.61 10.58 6.98
C GLY A 57 -41.66 9.78 7.88
N SER A 58 -42.09 8.65 8.46
CA SER A 58 -41.32 7.79 9.38
C SER A 58 -40.87 6.45 8.78
N ILE A 59 -40.90 6.28 7.46
CA ILE A 59 -40.44 5.06 6.79
C ILE A 59 -38.96 4.82 7.10
N SER A 60 -38.57 3.55 7.33
CA SER A 60 -37.19 3.15 7.66
C SER A 60 -36.20 3.55 6.56
N SER A 61 -34.99 3.93 6.98
CA SER A 61 -33.91 4.25 6.08
C SER A 61 -33.54 3.05 5.17
N THR A 62 -33.67 1.83 5.69
CA THR A 62 -33.48 0.59 4.95
C THR A 62 -34.45 0.45 3.77
N THR A 63 -35.75 0.72 4.00
CA THR A 63 -36.77 0.67 2.93
C THR A 63 -36.52 1.77 1.90
N ARG A 64 -36.19 2.99 2.34
CA ARG A 64 -35.84 4.09 1.42
C ARG A 64 -34.63 3.78 0.56
N TRP A 65 -33.61 3.14 1.15
CA TRP A 65 -32.42 2.70 0.44
C TRP A 65 -32.74 1.67 -0.65
N ARG A 66 -33.60 0.66 -0.34
CA ARG A 66 -34.04 -0.32 -1.34
C ARG A 66 -34.80 0.32 -2.49
N LEU A 67 -35.71 1.27 -2.21
CA LEU A 67 -36.42 1.99 -3.25
C LEU A 67 -35.49 2.83 -4.14
N LEU A 68 -34.49 3.45 -3.55
CA LEU A 68 -33.44 4.18 -4.30
C LEU A 68 -32.67 3.21 -5.23
N GLN A 69 -32.21 2.08 -4.71
CA GLN A 69 -31.52 1.06 -5.50
C GLN A 69 -32.38 0.51 -6.65
N ASP A 70 -33.64 0.33 -6.45
CA ASP A 70 -34.57 -0.13 -7.49
C ASP A 70 -34.72 0.90 -8.62
N ALA A 71 -34.80 2.18 -8.26
CA ALA A 71 -34.82 3.27 -9.24
C ALA A 71 -33.47 3.38 -10.00
N GLU A 72 -32.35 3.22 -9.31
CA GLU A 72 -31.02 3.16 -9.93
C GLU A 72 -30.91 2.06 -10.98
N LYS A 73 -31.44 0.86 -10.70
CA LYS A 73 -31.44 -0.24 -11.66
C LYS A 73 -32.24 0.07 -12.94
N LEU A 74 -33.34 0.80 -12.81
CA LEU A 74 -34.10 1.28 -13.97
C LEU A 74 -33.32 2.29 -14.80
N GLU A 75 -32.67 3.24 -14.15
CA GLU A 75 -31.85 4.24 -14.87
C GLU A 75 -30.61 3.58 -15.50
N ALA A 76 -30.00 2.60 -14.83
CA ALA A 76 -28.94 1.78 -15.42
C ALA A 76 -29.41 1.04 -16.69
N ALA A 77 -30.56 0.37 -16.60
CA ALA A 77 -31.14 -0.32 -17.75
C ALA A 77 -31.48 0.67 -18.88
N ARG A 78 -31.98 1.86 -18.55
CA ARG A 78 -32.25 2.93 -19.52
C ARG A 78 -30.95 3.40 -20.20
N GLY A 79 -29.88 3.62 -19.45
CA GLY A 79 -28.57 4.01 -20.00
C GLY A 79 -28.04 2.97 -20.99
N ILE A 80 -28.10 1.68 -20.62
CA ILE A 80 -27.73 0.57 -21.51
C ILE A 80 -28.60 0.54 -22.77
N TRP A 81 -29.92 0.70 -22.63
CA TRP A 81 -30.83 0.70 -23.77
C TRP A 81 -30.55 1.83 -24.75
N ILE A 82 -30.33 3.06 -24.27
CA ILE A 82 -30.03 4.21 -25.13
C ILE A 82 -28.79 3.98 -25.98
N ASN A 83 -27.74 3.42 -25.38
CA ASN A 83 -26.52 3.10 -26.13
C ASN A 83 -26.74 1.99 -27.16
N TYR A 84 -27.50 0.97 -26.81
CA TYR A 84 -27.87 -0.11 -27.72
C TYR A 84 -28.71 0.40 -28.92
N ASP A 85 -29.72 1.22 -28.66
CA ASP A 85 -30.60 1.79 -29.68
C ASP A 85 -29.84 2.73 -30.64
N ASN A 86 -28.97 3.57 -30.10
CA ASN A 86 -28.10 4.46 -30.90
C ASN A 86 -27.16 3.69 -31.80
N ARG A 87 -26.62 2.56 -31.35
CA ARG A 87 -25.79 1.68 -32.21
C ARG A 87 -26.56 1.04 -33.36
N ASN A 88 -27.77 0.54 -33.05
CA ASN A 88 -28.64 -0.07 -34.09
C ASN A 88 -29.04 0.90 -35.19
N LEU A 89 -29.12 2.21 -34.85
CA LEU A 89 -29.38 3.26 -35.83
C LEU A 89 -28.18 3.58 -36.74
N GLN A 90 -26.95 3.26 -36.28
CA GLN A 90 -25.73 3.44 -37.05
C GLN A 90 -25.40 2.14 -37.83
N GLU A 91 -26.02 1.87 -38.93
CA GLU A 91 -26.03 0.70 -39.86
C GLU A 91 -24.77 -0.20 -39.96
N HIS A 92 -23.81 -0.18 -39.05
CA HIS A 92 -22.52 -0.84 -39.14
C HIS A 92 -22.13 -1.67 -37.92
N SER A 93 -23.06 -2.18 -37.13
CA SER A 93 -22.72 -2.95 -35.92
C SER A 93 -22.42 -4.43 -36.25
N GLU A 94 -21.16 -4.75 -36.46
CA GLU A 94 -20.67 -6.15 -36.46
C GLU A 94 -20.57 -6.80 -35.07
N GLY A 95 -21.03 -6.11 -33.99
CA GLY A 95 -20.76 -6.55 -32.67
C GLY A 95 -21.96 -6.55 -31.73
N GLU A 96 -22.89 -7.46 -31.90
CA GLU A 96 -24.05 -7.59 -31.02
C GLU A 96 -23.72 -8.28 -29.70
N ILE A 97 -22.80 -7.70 -28.90
CA ILE A 97 -22.47 -8.27 -27.58
C ILE A 97 -23.69 -8.30 -26.70
N LEU A 98 -24.43 -7.20 -26.58
CA LEU A 98 -25.63 -7.12 -25.74
C LEU A 98 -26.67 -8.15 -26.12
N SER A 99 -26.99 -8.26 -27.42
CA SER A 99 -27.97 -9.25 -27.92
C SER A 99 -27.54 -10.69 -27.61
N ASN A 100 -26.25 -11.00 -27.77
CA ASN A 100 -25.71 -12.34 -27.48
C ASN A 100 -25.77 -12.66 -25.97
N ILE A 101 -25.43 -11.72 -25.12
CA ILE A 101 -25.47 -11.88 -23.65
C ILE A 101 -26.91 -12.10 -23.20
N ILE A 102 -27.83 -11.29 -23.69
CA ILE A 102 -29.26 -11.41 -23.36
C ILE A 102 -29.81 -12.74 -23.84
N MET A 103 -29.46 -13.17 -25.04
CA MET A 103 -29.87 -14.48 -25.54
C MET A 103 -29.36 -15.62 -24.68
N GLN A 104 -28.09 -15.58 -24.29
CA GLN A 104 -27.51 -16.56 -23.36
C GLN A 104 -28.23 -16.54 -22.00
N TYR A 105 -28.49 -15.36 -21.46
CA TYR A 105 -29.25 -15.20 -20.20
C TYR A 105 -30.66 -15.79 -20.30
N MET A 106 -31.37 -15.51 -21.40
CA MET A 106 -32.73 -16.00 -21.64
C MET A 106 -32.79 -17.52 -21.85
N LEU A 107 -31.74 -18.12 -22.43
CA LEU A 107 -31.60 -19.57 -22.52
C LEU A 107 -31.47 -20.21 -21.14
N GLU A 108 -30.65 -19.64 -20.28
CA GLU A 108 -30.50 -20.10 -18.88
C GLU A 108 -31.80 -19.94 -18.09
N ALA A 109 -32.54 -18.86 -18.32
CA ALA A 109 -33.82 -18.59 -17.66
C ALA A 109 -35.01 -19.39 -18.24
N SER A 110 -34.79 -20.21 -19.28
CA SER A 110 -35.83 -20.96 -20.02
C SER A 110 -36.92 -20.10 -20.69
N ASP A 111 -36.66 -18.82 -20.91
CA ASP A 111 -37.58 -17.82 -21.52
C ASP A 111 -37.19 -17.49 -23.00
N ALA A 112 -36.33 -18.28 -23.63
CA ALA A 112 -35.79 -18.02 -24.98
C ALA A 112 -36.80 -18.24 -26.14
N HIS A 113 -38.07 -18.45 -25.85
CA HIS A 113 -39.09 -18.72 -26.87
C HIS A 113 -39.75 -17.47 -27.47
N GLU A 114 -39.43 -16.29 -26.94
CA GLU A 114 -40.00 -15.03 -27.43
C GLU A 114 -39.17 -14.48 -28.63
N SER A 115 -39.88 -13.86 -29.58
CA SER A 115 -39.29 -13.39 -30.85
C SER A 115 -38.33 -12.21 -30.68
N ASP A 116 -38.38 -11.48 -29.57
CA ASP A 116 -37.51 -10.34 -29.24
C ASP A 116 -36.98 -10.46 -27.80
N CYS A 117 -35.95 -11.28 -27.65
CA CYS A 117 -35.33 -11.53 -26.33
C CYS A 117 -34.80 -10.24 -25.67
N VAL A 118 -34.28 -9.30 -26.47
CA VAL A 118 -33.71 -8.05 -25.92
C VAL A 118 -34.79 -7.20 -25.26
N ARG A 119 -35.90 -6.97 -25.95
CA ARG A 119 -37.02 -6.21 -25.37
C ARG A 119 -37.61 -6.90 -24.15
N VAL A 120 -37.75 -8.23 -24.20
CA VAL A 120 -38.27 -9.03 -23.06
C VAL A 120 -37.39 -8.86 -21.84
N TRP A 121 -36.07 -8.86 -22.04
CA TRP A 121 -35.13 -8.66 -20.93
C TRP A 121 -35.35 -7.31 -20.25
N PHE A 122 -35.43 -6.20 -20.99
CA PHE A 122 -35.67 -4.88 -20.44
C PHE A 122 -37.08 -4.71 -19.84
N HIS A 123 -37.99 -5.59 -20.14
CA HIS A 123 -39.28 -5.63 -19.46
C HIS A 123 -39.24 -6.40 -18.13
N LYS A 124 -38.66 -7.61 -18.13
CA LYS A 124 -38.82 -8.56 -17.02
C LYS A 124 -37.59 -8.62 -16.09
N TYR A 125 -36.38 -8.39 -16.61
CA TYR A 125 -35.13 -8.75 -15.92
C TYR A 125 -34.29 -7.57 -15.48
N VAL A 126 -34.84 -6.36 -15.42
CA VAL A 126 -34.15 -5.17 -14.91
C VAL A 126 -33.50 -5.36 -13.52
N PRO A 127 -34.12 -6.09 -12.56
CA PRO A 127 -33.46 -6.40 -11.30
C PRO A 127 -32.08 -7.03 -11.41
N GLU A 128 -31.82 -7.77 -12.48
CA GLU A 128 -30.60 -8.52 -12.77
C GLU A 128 -29.55 -7.73 -13.56
N VAL A 129 -29.65 -6.40 -13.61
CA VAL A 129 -28.78 -5.55 -14.43
C VAL A 129 -27.28 -5.70 -14.06
N ALA A 130 -26.95 -5.92 -12.79
CA ALA A 130 -25.58 -6.21 -12.37
C ALA A 130 -25.05 -7.52 -12.98
N ARG A 131 -25.90 -8.53 -13.07
CA ARG A 131 -25.57 -9.81 -13.70
C ARG A 131 -25.36 -9.66 -15.20
N LEU A 132 -26.16 -8.84 -15.87
CA LEU A 132 -26.00 -8.53 -17.28
C LEU A 132 -24.61 -7.91 -17.56
N MET A 133 -24.18 -6.95 -16.75
CA MET A 133 -22.86 -6.31 -16.88
C MET A 133 -21.71 -7.31 -16.68
N ARG A 134 -21.83 -8.23 -15.73
CA ARG A 134 -20.86 -9.31 -15.53
C ARG A 134 -20.77 -10.24 -16.76
N PHE A 135 -21.88 -10.55 -17.39
CA PHE A 135 -21.89 -11.35 -18.62
C PHE A 135 -21.23 -10.64 -19.78
N ALA A 136 -21.18 -9.31 -19.82
CA ALA A 136 -20.49 -8.57 -20.88
C ALA A 136 -18.99 -8.91 -20.93
N GLN A 137 -18.36 -8.95 -19.78
CA GLN A 137 -16.95 -9.36 -19.64
C GLN A 137 -16.74 -10.83 -20.05
N LEU A 138 -17.60 -11.74 -19.59
CA LEU A 138 -17.49 -13.16 -19.92
C LEU A 138 -17.66 -13.43 -21.44
N ALA A 139 -18.61 -12.76 -22.09
CA ALA A 139 -18.83 -12.87 -23.53
C ALA A 139 -17.63 -12.37 -24.34
N LEU A 140 -16.98 -11.31 -23.88
CA LEU A 140 -15.77 -10.79 -24.50
C LEU A 140 -14.59 -11.76 -24.37
N MET A 141 -14.43 -12.38 -23.19
CA MET A 141 -13.40 -13.39 -22.96
C MET A 141 -13.61 -14.63 -23.83
N ASP A 142 -14.85 -15.11 -23.96
CA ASP A 142 -15.19 -16.25 -24.81
C ASP A 142 -14.90 -15.95 -26.30
N LYS A 143 -15.27 -14.76 -26.80
CA LYS A 143 -14.88 -14.31 -28.15
C LYS A 143 -13.35 -14.28 -28.32
N SER A 144 -12.62 -13.77 -27.36
CA SER A 144 -11.15 -13.71 -27.39
C SER A 144 -10.52 -15.11 -27.44
N ALA A 145 -11.05 -16.06 -26.67
CA ALA A 145 -10.54 -17.44 -26.60
C ALA A 145 -10.73 -18.24 -27.89
N ARG A 146 -11.76 -17.94 -28.69
CA ARG A 146 -12.05 -18.64 -29.98
C ARG A 146 -11.03 -18.41 -31.09
N GLY A 147 -10.13 -17.42 -30.94
CA GLY A 147 -8.86 -17.30 -31.70
C GLY A 147 -8.97 -17.06 -33.23
N ARG A 148 -10.16 -16.92 -33.79
CA ARG A 148 -10.39 -16.75 -35.24
C ARG A 148 -10.89 -15.36 -35.65
N ILE A 149 -11.00 -14.43 -34.69
CA ILE A 149 -11.58 -13.09 -34.89
C ILE A 149 -10.48 -12.11 -35.22
N GLU A 150 -10.71 -11.26 -36.21
CA GLU A 150 -9.83 -10.15 -36.54
C GLU A 150 -9.67 -9.23 -35.33
N ARG A 151 -8.45 -8.75 -35.09
CA ARG A 151 -8.13 -7.92 -33.89
C ARG A 151 -9.00 -6.68 -33.81
N LEU A 152 -9.33 -6.05 -34.93
CA LEU A 152 -10.21 -4.88 -34.97
C LEU A 152 -11.64 -5.23 -34.53
N ALA A 153 -12.20 -6.33 -35.04
CA ALA A 153 -13.53 -6.79 -34.63
C ALA A 153 -13.60 -7.15 -33.14
N LEU A 154 -12.52 -7.73 -32.60
CA LEU A 154 -12.44 -7.99 -31.17
C LEU A 154 -12.37 -6.68 -30.36
N ALA A 155 -11.67 -5.64 -30.83
CA ALA A 155 -11.61 -4.35 -30.20
C ALA A 155 -12.96 -3.60 -30.24
N VAL A 156 -13.69 -3.68 -31.35
CA VAL A 156 -15.06 -3.15 -31.45
C VAL A 156 -15.98 -3.84 -30.45
N ALA A 157 -15.90 -5.17 -30.34
CA ALA A 157 -16.66 -5.93 -29.35
C ALA A 157 -16.26 -5.54 -27.90
N GLY A 158 -14.96 -5.31 -27.64
CA GLY A 158 -14.47 -4.82 -26.37
C GLY A 158 -15.01 -3.43 -26.01
N SER A 159 -15.03 -2.52 -26.98
CA SER A 159 -15.64 -1.20 -26.81
C SER A 159 -17.14 -1.28 -26.49
N GLU A 160 -17.88 -2.21 -27.12
CA GLU A 160 -19.30 -2.42 -26.80
C GLU A 160 -19.50 -2.98 -25.37
N ALA A 161 -18.68 -3.95 -24.96
CA ALA A 161 -18.72 -4.48 -23.60
C ALA A 161 -18.44 -3.40 -22.54
N ASN A 162 -17.46 -2.49 -22.82
CA ASN A 162 -17.19 -1.34 -21.96
C ASN A 162 -18.40 -0.42 -21.86
N GLU A 163 -19.07 -0.12 -22.97
CA GLU A 163 -20.24 0.77 -22.96
C GLU A 163 -21.41 0.22 -22.14
N ILE A 164 -21.63 -1.10 -22.16
CA ILE A 164 -22.68 -1.73 -21.33
C ILE A 164 -22.43 -1.44 -19.86
N VAL A 165 -21.21 -1.62 -19.40
CA VAL A 165 -20.84 -1.40 -17.98
C VAL A 165 -20.85 0.09 -17.64
N LEU A 166 -20.19 0.92 -18.45
CA LEU A 166 -20.06 2.35 -18.20
C LEU A 166 -21.41 3.05 -18.20
N SER A 167 -22.23 2.86 -19.26
CA SER A 167 -23.53 3.52 -19.35
C SER A 167 -24.48 3.12 -18.23
N GLY A 168 -24.44 1.85 -17.84
CA GLY A 168 -25.30 1.37 -16.75
C GLY A 168 -24.90 1.92 -15.38
N LEU A 169 -23.62 1.79 -15.00
CA LEU A 169 -23.18 2.22 -13.68
C LEU A 169 -23.07 3.74 -13.56
N GLN A 170 -22.67 4.46 -14.61
CA GLN A 170 -22.68 5.93 -14.60
C GLN A 170 -24.09 6.46 -14.41
N ALA A 171 -25.08 5.95 -15.19
CA ALA A 171 -26.47 6.35 -15.04
C ALA A 171 -27.01 6.08 -13.62
N ALA A 172 -26.63 4.95 -13.00
CA ALA A 172 -27.02 4.63 -11.64
C ALA A 172 -26.44 5.60 -10.61
N PHE A 173 -25.12 5.86 -10.69
CA PHE A 173 -24.46 6.80 -9.77
C PHE A 173 -24.94 8.24 -9.96
N ASP A 174 -25.13 8.69 -11.19
CA ASP A 174 -25.64 10.03 -11.49
C ASP A 174 -27.07 10.19 -10.96
N PHE A 175 -27.93 9.17 -11.15
CA PHE A 175 -29.26 9.17 -10.57
C PHE A 175 -29.20 9.25 -9.05
N ARG A 176 -28.34 8.48 -8.41
CA ARG A 176 -28.17 8.47 -6.95
C ARG A 176 -27.79 9.85 -6.42
N VAL A 177 -26.79 10.49 -7.02
CA VAL A 177 -26.35 11.85 -6.62
C VAL A 177 -27.47 12.85 -6.80
N ASN A 178 -28.17 12.83 -7.94
CA ASN A 178 -29.19 13.82 -8.28
C ASN A 178 -30.52 13.60 -7.53
N SER A 179 -30.81 12.37 -7.10
CA SER A 179 -32.11 11.98 -6.52
C SER A 179 -32.04 11.64 -5.02
N ALA A 180 -30.85 11.73 -4.39
CA ALA A 180 -30.65 11.38 -2.98
C ALA A 180 -31.66 12.05 -2.04
N GLY A 181 -31.92 13.34 -2.22
CA GLY A 181 -32.87 14.11 -1.41
C GLY A 181 -34.30 13.61 -1.51
N LEU A 182 -34.74 13.09 -2.66
CA LEU A 182 -36.09 12.53 -2.82
C LEU A 182 -36.30 11.31 -1.93
N TYR A 183 -35.27 10.46 -1.80
CA TYR A 183 -35.31 9.26 -0.96
C TYR A 183 -34.87 9.52 0.49
N GLY A 184 -34.60 10.78 0.86
CA GLY A 184 -34.22 11.17 2.23
C GLY A 184 -32.78 10.86 2.60
N PHE A 185 -31.86 10.88 1.62
CA PHE A 185 -30.41 10.75 1.78
C PHE A 185 -29.68 12.06 1.50
N ASP A 186 -30.35 13.19 1.70
CA ASP A 186 -29.78 14.52 1.49
C ASP A 186 -28.58 14.73 2.41
N GLY A 187 -27.42 15.07 1.85
CA GLY A 187 -26.16 15.23 2.60
C GLY A 187 -25.53 13.93 3.13
N LEU A 188 -26.14 12.76 2.85
CA LEU A 188 -25.60 11.45 3.23
C LEU A 188 -24.90 10.72 2.08
N ILE A 189 -24.92 11.28 0.89
CA ILE A 189 -24.26 10.78 -0.31
C ILE A 189 -23.27 11.84 -0.77
N ASP A 190 -22.02 11.43 -1.01
CA ASP A 190 -20.97 12.33 -1.49
C ASP A 190 -21.07 12.61 -3.00
N GLU A 191 -20.21 13.48 -3.51
CA GLU A 191 -20.14 13.84 -4.94
C GLU A 191 -19.81 12.64 -5.85
N LYS A 192 -19.28 11.56 -5.30
CA LYS A 192 -18.97 10.32 -6.01
C LYS A 192 -20.16 9.35 -6.03
N GLY A 193 -21.24 9.67 -5.34
CA GLY A 193 -22.40 8.80 -5.17
C GLY A 193 -22.20 7.72 -4.10
N ILE A 194 -21.23 7.89 -3.20
CA ILE A 194 -20.94 6.95 -2.12
C ILE A 194 -21.67 7.40 -0.86
N LEU A 195 -22.29 6.44 -0.17
CA LEU A 195 -22.96 6.70 1.09
C LEU A 195 -21.94 6.96 2.20
N ILE A 196 -22.07 8.07 2.92
CA ILE A 196 -21.18 8.49 4.01
C ILE A 196 -21.78 8.31 5.40
N ASP A 197 -23.02 7.82 5.50
CA ASP A 197 -23.69 7.53 6.78
C ASP A 197 -23.01 6.36 7.50
N ALA A 198 -22.92 6.44 8.84
CA ALA A 198 -22.38 5.37 9.68
C ALA A 198 -23.36 4.19 9.86
N GLN A 199 -24.64 4.34 9.50
CA GLN A 199 -25.64 3.29 9.63
C GLN A 199 -25.38 2.15 8.65
N ALA A 200 -25.64 0.92 9.09
CA ALA A 200 -25.63 -0.26 8.23
C ALA A 200 -26.84 -0.28 7.29
N PHE A 201 -26.58 -0.45 6.00
CA PHE A 201 -27.61 -0.54 4.96
C PHE A 201 -27.50 -1.86 4.18
N PRO A 202 -28.57 -2.30 3.48
CA PRO A 202 -28.49 -3.41 2.56
C PRO A 202 -27.36 -3.23 1.53
N GLU A 203 -26.85 -4.35 1.05
CA GLU A 203 -25.75 -4.38 0.08
C GLU A 203 -26.05 -3.53 -1.16
N PRO A 204 -25.10 -2.68 -1.60
CA PRO A 204 -25.26 -1.93 -2.84
C PRO A 204 -25.15 -2.88 -4.04
N TRP A 205 -26.10 -2.79 -4.97
CA TRP A 205 -26.11 -3.62 -6.17
C TRP A 205 -25.03 -3.20 -7.19
N THR A 206 -24.49 -2.00 -7.04
CA THR A 206 -23.47 -1.40 -7.93
C THR A 206 -22.06 -1.94 -7.68
N SER A 207 -21.82 -2.58 -6.53
CA SER A 207 -20.49 -3.04 -6.13
C SER A 207 -20.45 -4.46 -5.52
N PRO A 208 -21.21 -5.47 -6.02
CA PRO A 208 -21.02 -6.83 -5.55
C PRO A 208 -19.65 -7.37 -5.99
N PRO A 209 -19.01 -8.29 -5.22
CA PRO A 209 -17.66 -8.75 -5.47
C PRO A 209 -17.42 -9.27 -6.89
N ASP A 210 -18.38 -9.99 -7.43
CA ASP A 210 -18.30 -10.54 -8.80
C ASP A 210 -18.27 -9.45 -9.88
N LEU A 211 -19.01 -8.36 -9.67
CA LEU A 211 -19.03 -7.23 -10.61
C LEU A 211 -17.74 -6.42 -10.51
N LEU A 212 -17.20 -6.20 -9.30
CA LEU A 212 -15.89 -5.58 -9.10
C LEU A 212 -14.81 -6.31 -9.89
N HIS A 213 -14.78 -7.63 -9.78
CA HIS A 213 -13.81 -8.45 -10.49
C HIS A 213 -13.99 -8.35 -12.01
N ALA A 214 -15.24 -8.40 -12.49
CA ALA A 214 -15.54 -8.31 -13.91
C ALA A 214 -15.11 -6.96 -14.51
N ILE A 215 -15.31 -5.83 -13.79
CA ILE A 215 -14.91 -4.50 -14.26
C ILE A 215 -13.37 -4.39 -14.33
N ASP A 216 -12.66 -4.91 -13.29
CA ASP A 216 -11.21 -4.91 -13.25
C ASP A 216 -10.61 -5.71 -14.42
N GLU A 217 -11.10 -6.93 -14.66
CA GLU A 217 -10.67 -7.73 -15.78
C GLU A 217 -10.99 -7.09 -17.15
N GLN A 218 -12.14 -6.41 -17.25
CA GLN A 218 -12.54 -5.70 -18.47
C GLN A 218 -11.62 -4.50 -18.74
N HIS A 219 -11.24 -3.74 -17.72
CA HIS A 219 -10.25 -2.68 -17.82
C HIS A 219 -8.91 -3.22 -18.32
N GLN A 220 -8.38 -4.28 -17.68
CA GLN A 220 -7.13 -4.91 -18.11
C GLN A 220 -7.21 -5.49 -19.52
N HIS A 221 -8.36 -6.05 -19.90
CA HIS A 221 -8.57 -6.57 -21.27
C HIS A 221 -8.57 -5.43 -22.29
N SER A 222 -9.19 -4.30 -21.99
CA SER A 222 -9.22 -3.11 -22.84
C SER A 222 -7.80 -2.59 -23.14
N ILE A 223 -6.92 -2.58 -22.13
CA ILE A 223 -5.50 -2.23 -22.31
C ILE A 223 -4.81 -3.22 -23.26
N ARG A 224 -5.07 -4.53 -23.09
CA ARG A 224 -4.50 -5.57 -23.99
C ARG A 224 -5.00 -5.43 -25.42
N LEU A 225 -6.26 -5.04 -25.63
CA LEU A 225 -6.83 -4.78 -26.94
C LEU A 225 -6.11 -3.64 -27.65
N ILE A 226 -5.89 -2.50 -26.98
CA ILE A 226 -5.14 -1.38 -27.55
C ILE A 226 -3.71 -1.80 -27.91
N LYS A 227 -3.01 -2.46 -27.00
CA LYS A 227 -1.64 -2.97 -27.27
C LYS A 227 -1.59 -3.92 -28.46
N GLY A 228 -2.63 -4.72 -28.65
CA GLY A 228 -2.77 -5.63 -29.78
C GLY A 228 -3.03 -4.94 -31.14
N LEU A 229 -3.58 -3.72 -31.13
CA LEU A 229 -3.82 -2.91 -32.33
C LEU A 229 -2.62 -2.02 -32.71
N TRP A 230 -1.66 -1.78 -31.82
CA TRP A 230 -0.46 -1.03 -32.14
C TRP A 230 0.40 -1.79 -33.15
N GLY A 231 0.70 -1.15 -34.30
CA GLY A 231 1.47 -1.72 -35.36
C GLY A 231 1.13 -1.12 -36.74
N PRO A 232 1.55 -1.75 -37.83
CA PRO A 232 1.44 -1.18 -39.18
C PRO A 232 -0.01 -0.94 -39.68
N ASN A 233 -1.04 -1.44 -38.98
CA ASN A 233 -2.45 -1.24 -39.30
C ASN A 233 -3.16 -0.19 -38.42
N MET A 234 -2.39 0.63 -37.69
CA MET A 234 -2.89 1.60 -36.74
C MET A 234 -3.89 2.62 -37.33
N ASP A 235 -3.70 3.00 -38.59
CA ASP A 235 -4.58 3.97 -39.26
C ASP A 235 -6.02 3.47 -39.44
N LYS A 236 -6.23 2.16 -39.66
CA LYS A 236 -7.58 1.58 -39.84
C LYS A 236 -8.37 1.45 -38.51
N GLY A 237 -7.70 1.45 -37.37
CA GLY A 237 -8.30 1.27 -36.06
C GLY A 237 -8.24 2.51 -35.16
N ARG A 238 -7.80 3.66 -35.68
CA ARG A 238 -7.53 4.87 -34.89
C ARG A 238 -8.73 5.33 -34.08
N ASP A 239 -9.90 5.40 -34.68
CA ASP A 239 -11.12 5.83 -33.97
C ASP A 239 -11.52 4.84 -32.86
N THR A 240 -11.35 3.53 -33.12
CA THR A 240 -11.62 2.49 -32.12
C THR A 240 -10.60 2.55 -30.97
N ILE A 241 -9.33 2.80 -31.27
CA ILE A 241 -8.27 2.96 -30.26
C ILE A 241 -8.58 4.17 -29.39
N GLU A 242 -8.91 5.33 -29.96
CA GLU A 242 -9.23 6.55 -29.24
C GLU A 242 -10.47 6.36 -28.35
N LYS A 243 -11.50 5.68 -28.88
CA LYS A 243 -12.71 5.35 -28.14
C LYS A 243 -12.40 4.45 -26.93
N ILE A 244 -11.64 3.37 -27.11
CA ILE A 244 -11.27 2.46 -26.02
C ILE A 244 -10.36 3.19 -25.02
N ALA A 245 -9.46 4.07 -25.47
CA ALA A 245 -8.62 4.87 -24.57
C ALA A 245 -9.46 5.78 -23.64
N THR A 246 -10.52 6.40 -24.19
CA THR A 246 -11.48 7.17 -23.36
C THR A 246 -12.22 6.26 -22.38
N GLN A 247 -12.65 5.08 -22.84
CA GLN A 247 -13.33 4.11 -21.98
C GLN A 247 -12.43 3.53 -20.89
N ILE A 248 -11.12 3.39 -21.12
CA ILE A 248 -10.16 2.97 -20.09
C ILE A 248 -10.06 4.02 -18.98
N GLU A 249 -10.06 5.31 -19.34
CA GLU A 249 -10.12 6.40 -18.39
C GLU A 249 -11.39 6.33 -17.53
N GLU A 250 -12.55 6.20 -18.16
CA GLU A 250 -13.84 6.09 -17.47
C GLU A 250 -13.94 4.83 -16.60
N LEU A 251 -13.40 3.69 -17.07
CA LEU A 251 -13.34 2.44 -16.29
C LEU A 251 -12.41 2.57 -15.08
N ALA A 252 -11.28 3.25 -15.21
CA ALA A 252 -10.37 3.47 -14.08
C ALA A 252 -11.04 4.32 -12.99
N GLU A 253 -11.76 5.38 -13.39
CA GLU A 253 -12.53 6.19 -12.44
C GLU A 253 -13.66 5.37 -11.79
N LEU A 254 -14.38 4.59 -12.58
CA LEU A 254 -15.46 3.73 -12.11
C LEU A 254 -14.95 2.68 -11.11
N LEU A 255 -13.80 2.04 -11.39
CA LEU A 255 -13.17 1.09 -10.47
C LEU A 255 -12.86 1.73 -9.12
N CYS A 256 -12.27 2.91 -9.10
CA CYS A 256 -12.03 3.63 -7.85
C CYS A 256 -13.34 3.85 -7.07
N ARG A 257 -14.41 4.22 -7.77
CA ARG A 257 -15.73 4.50 -7.18
C ARG A 257 -16.37 3.25 -6.57
N VAL A 258 -16.46 2.17 -7.33
CA VAL A 258 -17.11 0.92 -6.87
C VAL A 258 -16.32 0.22 -5.76
N PHE A 259 -14.98 0.27 -5.80
CA PHE A 259 -14.17 -0.26 -4.72
C PHE A 259 -14.35 0.52 -3.41
N LEU A 260 -14.35 1.86 -3.46
CA LEU A 260 -14.60 2.69 -2.27
C LEU A 260 -16.02 2.49 -1.72
N GLU A 261 -17.03 2.35 -2.58
CA GLU A 261 -18.39 2.00 -2.16
C GLU A 261 -18.41 0.66 -1.41
N ARG A 262 -17.73 -0.35 -1.94
CA ARG A 262 -17.65 -1.68 -1.32
C ARG A 262 -16.92 -1.66 0.01
N ILE A 263 -15.78 -1.00 0.09
CA ILE A 263 -15.02 -0.82 1.34
C ILE A 263 -15.90 -0.15 2.39
N GLY A 264 -16.53 0.98 2.04
CA GLY A 264 -17.40 1.70 2.96
C GLY A 264 -18.61 0.89 3.41
N TRP A 265 -19.16 0.01 2.56
CA TRP A 265 -20.22 -0.90 2.95
C TRP A 265 -19.75 -1.94 3.96
N TYR A 266 -18.62 -2.63 3.72
CA TYR A 266 -18.06 -3.59 4.66
C TYR A 266 -17.71 -2.96 6.01
N GLU A 267 -17.09 -1.78 6.02
CA GLU A 267 -16.74 -1.06 7.24
C GLU A 267 -17.97 -0.71 8.11
N ARG A 268 -19.08 -0.35 7.49
CA ARG A 268 -20.34 -0.11 8.22
C ARG A 268 -20.95 -1.40 8.77
N GLN A 269 -20.84 -2.50 8.04
CA GLN A 269 -21.34 -3.80 8.48
C GLN A 269 -20.45 -4.45 9.52
N SER A 270 -19.14 -4.17 9.52
CA SER A 270 -18.17 -4.73 10.48
C SER A 270 -18.47 -4.37 11.94
N GLN A 271 -19.26 -3.32 12.18
CA GLN A 271 -19.77 -2.99 13.51
C GLN A 271 -20.76 -4.05 14.06
N ILE A 272 -21.28 -4.91 13.19
CA ILE A 272 -22.29 -5.95 13.49
C ILE A 272 -21.65 -7.35 13.41
N ASP A 273 -20.67 -7.55 12.53
CA ASP A 273 -20.09 -8.85 12.22
C ASP A 273 -18.56 -8.74 12.00
N ASP A 274 -17.78 -9.41 12.85
CA ASP A 274 -16.32 -9.39 12.80
C ASP A 274 -15.72 -10.04 11.54
N GLU A 275 -16.42 -11.01 10.90
CA GLU A 275 -15.96 -11.62 9.65
C GLU A 275 -15.91 -10.58 8.51
N LEU A 276 -16.86 -9.64 8.51
CA LEU A 276 -16.90 -8.57 7.50
C LEU A 276 -15.76 -7.55 7.66
N ASN A 277 -15.16 -7.45 8.84
CA ASN A 277 -13.97 -6.62 9.05
C ASN A 277 -12.74 -7.16 8.29
N SER A 278 -12.55 -8.47 8.29
CA SER A 278 -11.50 -9.11 7.49
C SER A 278 -11.72 -8.88 6.00
N MET A 279 -12.97 -9.00 5.52
CA MET A 279 -13.32 -8.73 4.13
C MET A 279 -13.10 -7.26 3.76
N ALA A 280 -13.40 -6.32 4.67
CA ALA A 280 -13.12 -4.90 4.46
C ALA A 280 -11.63 -4.65 4.26
N GLN A 281 -10.80 -5.27 5.10
CA GLN A 281 -9.34 -5.15 5.02
C GLN A 281 -8.80 -5.75 3.72
N ASP A 282 -9.25 -6.94 3.33
CA ASP A 282 -8.83 -7.60 2.08
C ASP A 282 -9.15 -6.76 0.84
N VAL A 283 -10.36 -6.19 0.78
CA VAL A 283 -10.78 -5.33 -0.35
C VAL A 283 -10.01 -4.01 -0.33
N ARG A 284 -9.71 -3.45 0.85
CA ARG A 284 -8.91 -2.23 1.00
C ARG A 284 -7.47 -2.47 0.52
N GLU A 285 -6.83 -3.55 0.95
CA GLU A 285 -5.47 -3.90 0.52
C GLU A 285 -5.42 -4.13 -1.00
N ARG A 286 -6.43 -4.79 -1.55
CA ARG A 286 -6.55 -4.97 -3.00
C ARG A 286 -6.70 -3.62 -3.72
N TYR A 287 -7.54 -2.72 -3.22
CA TYR A 287 -7.71 -1.37 -3.76
C TYR A 287 -6.39 -0.59 -3.75
N GLU A 288 -5.71 -0.53 -2.61
CA GLU A 288 -4.44 0.18 -2.47
C GLU A 288 -3.36 -0.36 -3.40
N LYS A 289 -3.32 -1.66 -3.60
CA LYS A 289 -2.37 -2.31 -4.51
C LYS A 289 -2.70 -2.08 -5.98
N GLN A 290 -3.98 -2.11 -6.37
CA GLN A 290 -4.41 -2.12 -7.77
C GLN A 290 -4.70 -0.73 -8.33
N ARG A 291 -5.07 0.26 -7.50
CA ARG A 291 -5.45 1.60 -7.99
C ARG A 291 -4.38 2.25 -8.88
N GLY A 292 -3.11 2.12 -8.55
CA GLY A 292 -2.02 2.58 -9.40
C GLY A 292 -1.92 1.85 -10.75
N GLU A 293 -2.31 0.57 -10.80
CA GLU A 293 -2.33 -0.22 -12.04
C GLU A 293 -3.46 0.20 -12.98
N TRP A 294 -4.54 0.80 -12.46
CA TRP A 294 -5.61 1.36 -13.29
C TRP A 294 -5.26 2.72 -13.89
N VAL A 295 -4.50 3.52 -13.16
CA VAL A 295 -4.14 4.90 -13.57
C VAL A 295 -2.89 4.93 -14.46
N ARG A 296 -1.87 4.13 -14.16
CA ARG A 296 -0.58 4.13 -14.88
C ARG A 296 -0.70 3.92 -16.40
N PRO A 297 -1.57 3.04 -16.93
CA PRO A 297 -1.71 2.85 -18.37
C PRO A 297 -2.15 4.11 -19.11
N LEU A 298 -2.87 5.03 -18.48
CA LEU A 298 -3.34 6.29 -19.09
C LEU A 298 -2.18 7.16 -19.59
N VAL A 299 -1.05 7.15 -18.89
CA VAL A 299 0.16 7.87 -19.31
C VAL A 299 0.66 7.34 -20.67
N SER A 300 0.74 6.02 -20.81
CA SER A 300 1.17 5.39 -22.07
C SER A 300 0.20 5.62 -23.23
N LEU A 301 -1.06 5.96 -22.92
CA LEU A 301 -2.11 6.30 -23.89
C LEU A 301 -2.15 7.82 -24.21
N GLY A 302 -1.23 8.63 -23.65
CA GLY A 302 -1.19 10.08 -23.84
C GLY A 302 -2.27 10.84 -23.08
N ARG A 303 -2.87 10.23 -22.04
CA ARG A 303 -3.94 10.81 -21.20
C ARG A 303 -3.43 11.11 -19.78
N THR A 304 -2.29 11.78 -19.71
CA THR A 304 -1.62 12.08 -18.45
C THR A 304 -2.48 12.98 -17.55
N ASP A 305 -3.17 13.96 -18.12
CA ASP A 305 -4.05 14.85 -17.35
C ASP A 305 -5.21 14.10 -16.69
N ALA A 306 -5.79 13.11 -17.38
CA ALA A 306 -6.82 12.24 -16.82
C ALA A 306 -6.25 11.37 -15.67
N ALA A 307 -5.03 10.86 -15.82
CA ALA A 307 -4.35 10.11 -14.77
C ALA A 307 -4.19 10.94 -13.50
N TYR A 308 -3.73 12.18 -13.62
CA TYR A 308 -3.64 13.10 -12.49
C TYR A 308 -5.02 13.41 -11.88
N ALA A 309 -6.02 13.71 -12.72
CA ALA A 309 -7.37 14.06 -12.25
C ALA A 309 -7.99 12.92 -11.42
N ILE A 310 -7.84 11.67 -11.87
CA ILE A 310 -8.32 10.50 -11.13
C ILE A 310 -7.53 10.34 -9.83
N ALA A 311 -6.21 10.38 -9.87
CA ALA A 311 -5.38 10.22 -8.69
C ALA A 311 -5.63 11.34 -7.63
N GLU A 312 -5.86 12.59 -8.06
CA GLU A 312 -6.24 13.70 -7.17
C GLU A 312 -7.63 13.49 -6.55
N ARG A 313 -8.62 13.12 -7.38
CA ARG A 313 -10.01 12.92 -6.93
C ARG A 313 -10.15 11.81 -5.90
N TYR A 314 -9.36 10.75 -6.07
CA TYR A 314 -9.38 9.57 -5.19
C TYR A 314 -8.23 9.55 -4.18
N GLN A 315 -7.45 10.64 -4.09
CA GLN A 315 -6.35 10.83 -3.14
C GLN A 315 -5.32 9.68 -3.20
N ASP A 316 -5.04 9.23 -4.41
CA ASP A 316 -3.98 8.26 -4.67
C ASP A 316 -2.62 8.97 -4.74
N PHE A 317 -2.11 9.33 -3.55
CA PHE A 317 -0.88 10.11 -3.41
C PHE A 317 0.33 9.38 -3.97
N TRP A 318 0.38 8.06 -3.84
CA TRP A 318 1.47 7.27 -4.42
C TRP A 318 1.53 7.43 -5.95
N SER A 319 0.39 7.26 -6.63
CA SER A 319 0.32 7.45 -8.08
C SER A 319 0.64 8.89 -8.50
N LEU A 320 0.22 9.91 -7.72
CA LEU A 320 0.58 11.30 -8.00
C LEU A 320 2.10 11.52 -7.97
N VAL A 321 2.78 10.94 -6.98
CA VAL A 321 4.25 11.03 -6.86
C VAL A 321 4.94 10.25 -7.98
N GLU A 322 4.46 9.05 -8.30
CA GLU A 322 5.00 8.21 -9.39
C GLU A 322 4.89 8.93 -10.73
N LEU A 323 3.71 9.49 -11.06
CA LEU A 323 3.47 10.25 -12.28
C LEU A 323 4.42 11.45 -12.38
N ALA A 324 4.50 12.27 -11.33
CA ALA A 324 5.39 13.42 -11.29
C ALA A 324 6.87 13.01 -11.42
N SER A 325 7.28 11.90 -10.79
CA SER A 325 8.65 11.41 -10.87
C SER A 325 9.02 10.93 -12.28
N VAL A 326 8.10 10.26 -12.97
CA VAL A 326 8.30 9.85 -14.37
C VAL A 326 8.44 11.07 -15.28
N GLU A 327 7.57 12.08 -15.13
CA GLU A 327 7.67 13.33 -15.88
C GLU A 327 8.96 14.10 -15.57
N LEU A 328 9.40 14.14 -14.30
CA LEU A 328 10.67 14.78 -13.92
C LEU A 328 11.87 14.11 -14.59
N ILE A 329 11.89 12.77 -14.67
CA ILE A 329 12.94 12.03 -15.36
C ILE A 329 12.92 12.35 -16.86
N GLN A 330 11.75 12.43 -17.48
CA GLN A 330 11.60 12.80 -18.90
C GLN A 330 12.00 14.25 -19.18
N ALA A 331 11.76 15.15 -18.24
CA ALA A 331 12.14 16.57 -18.32
C ALA A 331 13.61 16.83 -17.93
N ASP A 332 14.38 15.82 -17.53
CA ASP A 332 15.77 15.98 -17.16
C ASP A 332 16.66 16.14 -18.41
N THR A 333 17.14 17.36 -18.59
CA THR A 333 17.99 17.74 -19.73
C THR A 333 19.36 17.06 -19.73
N THR A 334 19.79 16.50 -18.59
CA THR A 334 21.08 15.81 -18.45
C THR A 334 21.07 14.42 -19.09
N VAL A 335 19.90 13.81 -19.22
CA VAL A 335 19.69 12.47 -19.79
C VAL A 335 19.67 12.50 -21.32
N HIS A 336 19.38 13.65 -21.92
CA HIS A 336 19.22 13.80 -23.37
C HIS A 336 20.43 14.46 -24.01
N GLU A 337 21.25 13.68 -24.73
CA GLU A 337 22.38 14.21 -25.52
C GLU A 337 21.88 14.83 -26.84
N GLY A 338 22.39 16.01 -27.21
CA GLY A 338 22.14 16.62 -28.54
C GLY A 338 20.91 17.51 -28.66
N LEU A 339 20.30 17.95 -27.55
CA LEU A 339 19.15 18.85 -27.54
C LEU A 339 19.52 20.26 -28.04
N ASP A 340 18.63 20.84 -28.85
CA ASP A 340 18.66 22.26 -29.22
C ASP A 340 18.29 23.16 -28.02
N GLU A 341 18.69 24.44 -28.07
CA GLU A 341 18.52 25.39 -26.96
C GLU A 341 17.03 25.62 -26.62
N ASP A 342 16.15 25.67 -27.63
CA ASP A 342 14.70 25.77 -27.46
C ASP A 342 14.10 24.53 -26.79
N GLN A 343 14.60 23.35 -27.11
CA GLN A 343 14.17 22.09 -26.48
C GLN A 343 14.58 22.04 -25.01
N ARG A 344 15.81 22.47 -24.68
CA ARG A 344 16.28 22.56 -23.29
C ARG A 344 15.45 23.55 -22.46
N LEU A 345 15.09 24.70 -23.07
CA LEU A 345 14.25 25.69 -22.41
C LEU A 345 12.85 25.10 -22.12
N THR A 346 12.26 24.40 -23.08
CA THR A 346 10.96 23.76 -22.94
C THR A 346 10.98 22.71 -21.82
N LEU A 347 11.97 21.82 -21.79
CA LEU A 347 12.11 20.81 -20.74
C LEU A 347 12.35 21.44 -19.35
N SER A 348 13.16 22.50 -19.29
CA SER A 348 13.37 23.22 -18.04
C SER A 348 12.09 23.85 -17.50
N GLN A 349 11.24 24.41 -18.40
CA GLN A 349 9.95 24.95 -18.01
C GLN A 349 8.99 23.86 -17.53
N GLN A 350 8.95 22.72 -18.22
CA GLN A 350 8.16 21.57 -17.79
C GLN A 350 8.57 21.09 -16.39
N ARG A 351 9.88 21.00 -16.12
CA ARG A 351 10.37 20.66 -14.77
C ARG A 351 9.87 21.64 -13.70
N VAL A 352 9.92 22.94 -13.99
CA VAL A 352 9.41 23.96 -13.05
C VAL A 352 7.90 23.78 -12.80
N ASP A 353 7.14 23.48 -13.84
CA ASP A 353 5.69 23.29 -13.71
C ASP A 353 5.33 22.02 -12.91
N ILE A 354 6.10 20.94 -13.07
CA ILE A 354 5.94 19.71 -12.27
C ILE A 354 6.26 19.99 -10.80
N VAL A 355 7.37 20.68 -10.51
CA VAL A 355 7.72 21.04 -9.12
C VAL A 355 6.64 21.92 -8.49
N LYS A 356 6.11 22.91 -9.20
CA LYS A 356 4.98 23.73 -8.71
C LYS A 356 3.73 22.89 -8.45
N ARG A 357 3.45 21.87 -9.26
CA ARG A 357 2.33 20.95 -9.05
C ARG A 357 2.52 20.17 -7.76
N LEU A 358 3.74 19.64 -7.51
CA LEU A 358 4.08 18.96 -6.27
C LEU A 358 3.95 19.88 -5.05
N ASP A 359 4.44 21.11 -5.13
CA ASP A 359 4.25 22.11 -4.07
C ASP A 359 2.75 22.36 -3.79
N GLY A 360 1.93 22.47 -4.84
CA GLY A 360 0.48 22.56 -4.71
C GLY A 360 -0.15 21.36 -3.99
N TYR A 361 0.38 20.16 -4.19
CA TYR A 361 -0.09 18.97 -3.47
C TYR A 361 0.32 18.97 -1.99
N PHE A 362 1.52 19.43 -1.65
CA PHE A 362 1.93 19.63 -0.25
C PHE A 362 1.04 20.65 0.46
N GLU A 363 0.66 21.75 -0.20
CA GLU A 363 -0.23 22.76 0.38
C GLU A 363 -1.66 22.25 0.56
N ARG A 364 -2.21 21.56 -0.46
CA ARG A 364 -3.58 21.06 -0.49
C ARG A 364 -3.81 19.87 0.42
N PHE A 365 -2.95 18.85 0.33
CA PHE A 365 -3.12 17.56 1.00
C PHE A 365 -2.27 17.41 2.26
N ARG A 366 -1.28 18.28 2.46
CA ARG A 366 -0.47 18.35 3.68
C ARG A 366 0.23 17.03 4.06
N ALA A 367 0.10 16.62 5.35
CA ALA A 367 0.78 15.44 5.89
C ALA A 367 0.47 14.11 5.16
N PRO A 368 -0.76 13.78 4.77
CA PRO A 368 -1.04 12.54 4.04
C PRO A 368 -0.26 12.42 2.72
N PHE A 369 -0.18 13.48 1.92
CA PHE A 369 0.62 13.48 0.69
C PHE A 369 2.12 13.42 1.00
N ALA A 370 2.59 14.20 1.99
CA ALA A 370 3.99 14.24 2.37
C ALA A 370 4.53 12.87 2.78
N ILE A 371 3.75 12.10 3.54
CA ILE A 371 4.13 10.76 3.99
C ILE A 371 4.34 9.82 2.79
N GLU A 372 3.40 9.78 1.84
CA GLU A 372 3.52 8.92 0.66
C GLU A 372 4.63 9.38 -0.28
N PHE A 373 4.85 10.68 -0.40
CA PHE A 373 5.97 11.26 -1.14
C PHE A 373 7.31 10.80 -0.56
N TYR A 374 7.49 10.88 0.77
CA TYR A 374 8.73 10.47 1.42
C TYR A 374 8.95 8.95 1.37
N LYS A 375 7.90 8.15 1.51
CA LYS A 375 7.96 6.69 1.31
C LYS A 375 8.44 6.36 -0.10
N TYR A 376 7.85 7.00 -1.11
CA TYR A 376 8.23 6.79 -2.50
C TYR A 376 9.72 7.09 -2.74
N LEU A 377 10.25 8.19 -2.19
CA LEU A 377 11.67 8.55 -2.32
C LEU A 377 12.58 7.52 -1.64
N ILE A 378 12.18 7.01 -0.46
CA ILE A 378 12.93 5.98 0.27
C ILE A 378 12.93 4.66 -0.50
N ASP A 379 11.78 4.19 -0.97
CA ASP A 379 11.64 2.92 -1.69
C ASP A 379 12.42 2.92 -3.02
N ASN A 380 12.58 4.09 -3.63
CA ASN A 380 13.40 4.26 -4.84
C ASN A 380 14.86 4.65 -4.56
N GLY A 381 15.30 4.68 -3.30
CA GLY A 381 16.68 5.00 -2.92
C GLY A 381 17.10 6.45 -3.15
N LYS A 382 16.15 7.39 -3.33
CA LYS A 382 16.38 8.81 -3.62
C LYS A 382 16.60 9.62 -2.33
N PHE A 383 17.55 9.19 -1.51
CA PHE A 383 17.80 9.80 -0.19
C PHE A 383 18.31 11.24 -0.27
N GLN A 384 19.04 11.59 -1.32
CA GLN A 384 19.53 12.96 -1.51
C GLN A 384 18.36 13.91 -1.81
N GLU A 385 17.44 13.54 -2.70
CA GLU A 385 16.25 14.33 -3.01
C GLU A 385 15.39 14.51 -1.75
N LEU A 386 15.24 13.44 -0.92
CA LEU A 386 14.51 13.47 0.34
C LEU A 386 15.06 14.52 1.33
N LEU A 387 16.37 14.65 1.45
CA LEU A 387 17.02 15.49 2.46
C LEU A 387 17.27 16.93 1.98
N GLU A 388 17.49 17.15 0.67
CA GLU A 388 17.91 18.42 0.10
C GLU A 388 16.80 19.19 -0.62
N GLU A 389 15.85 18.48 -1.25
CA GLU A 389 14.75 19.10 -1.97
C GLU A 389 13.55 19.39 -1.04
N PHE A 390 12.60 20.19 -1.48
CA PHE A 390 11.35 20.52 -0.77
C PHE A 390 11.55 21.07 0.65
N GLN A 391 12.53 21.96 0.81
CA GLN A 391 12.92 22.54 2.12
C GLN A 391 11.77 23.27 2.84
N GLY A 392 10.75 23.75 2.12
CA GLY A 392 9.56 24.40 2.69
C GLY A 392 8.73 23.47 3.58
N TYR A 393 8.86 22.16 3.42
CA TYR A 393 8.03 21.14 4.10
C TYR A 393 8.79 20.30 5.13
N ARG A 394 9.95 20.78 5.58
CA ARG A 394 10.82 20.09 6.55
C ARG A 394 10.12 19.64 7.83
N SER A 395 9.08 20.36 8.27
CA SER A 395 8.31 19.99 9.46
C SER A 395 7.57 18.65 9.31
N TYR A 396 7.09 18.33 8.10
CA TYR A 396 6.48 17.03 7.81
C TYR A 396 7.54 15.94 7.73
N LEU A 397 8.68 16.21 7.10
CA LEU A 397 9.80 15.29 7.01
C LEU A 397 10.34 14.92 8.40
N THR A 398 10.52 15.90 9.27
CA THR A 398 10.96 15.65 10.66
C THR A 398 10.01 14.71 11.38
N LYS A 399 8.69 14.96 11.30
CA LYS A 399 7.68 14.09 11.93
C LYS A 399 7.68 12.68 11.35
N PHE A 400 7.82 12.57 10.05
CA PHE A 400 7.85 11.29 9.35
C PHE A 400 9.08 10.46 9.73
N LEU A 401 10.29 11.05 9.70
CA LEU A 401 11.52 10.35 10.03
C LEU A 401 11.58 9.89 11.49
N HIS A 402 10.89 10.59 12.39
CA HIS A 402 10.80 10.19 13.81
C HIS A 402 9.56 9.32 14.13
N SER A 403 8.79 8.90 13.14
CA SER A 403 7.62 8.05 13.37
C SER A 403 7.95 6.56 13.51
N SER A 404 9.13 6.13 13.06
CA SER A 404 9.56 4.73 13.08
C SER A 404 11.06 4.62 13.36
N ASP A 405 11.43 3.62 14.14
CA ASP A 405 12.84 3.30 14.46
C ASP A 405 13.65 2.90 13.21
N GLU A 406 13.02 2.36 12.18
CA GLU A 406 13.66 1.99 10.91
C GLU A 406 14.24 3.21 10.17
N LEU A 407 13.60 4.37 10.35
CA LEU A 407 13.99 5.63 9.72
C LEU A 407 15.05 6.41 10.50
N SER A 408 15.42 5.95 11.69
CA SER A 408 16.38 6.63 12.58
C SER A 408 17.70 6.92 11.91
N LYS A 409 18.17 6.03 10.99
CA LYS A 409 19.42 6.22 10.22
C LYS A 409 19.36 7.43 9.27
N LEU A 410 18.18 7.87 8.84
CA LEU A 410 17.98 9.10 8.07
C LEU A 410 17.64 10.28 8.97
N ALA A 411 16.95 10.03 10.08
CA ALA A 411 16.49 11.07 10.99
C ALA A 411 17.66 11.88 11.59
N TRP A 412 18.73 11.24 12.02
CA TRP A 412 19.88 11.95 12.58
C TRP A 412 20.58 12.84 11.56
N ILE A 413 20.65 12.42 10.26
CA ILE A 413 21.25 13.23 9.19
C ILE A 413 20.40 14.48 8.97
N HIS A 414 19.07 14.31 8.94
CA HIS A 414 18.14 15.41 8.80
C HIS A 414 18.24 16.38 9.99
N ASP A 415 18.23 15.89 11.24
CA ASP A 415 18.36 16.72 12.43
C ASP A 415 19.69 17.48 12.46
N ALA A 416 20.78 16.83 12.07
CA ALA A 416 22.09 17.48 11.96
C ALA A 416 22.08 18.59 10.90
N SER A 417 21.43 18.37 9.75
CA SER A 417 21.27 19.39 8.69
C SER A 417 20.47 20.61 9.15
N LEU A 418 19.55 20.42 10.12
CA LEU A 418 18.77 21.49 10.74
C LEU A 418 19.52 22.18 11.90
N GLY A 419 20.74 21.75 12.23
CA GLY A 419 21.49 22.24 13.39
C GLY A 419 20.94 21.75 14.74
N GLN A 420 20.05 20.75 14.76
CA GLN A 420 19.51 20.13 15.96
C GLN A 420 20.43 19.01 16.45
N TYR A 421 21.69 19.38 16.74
CA TYR A 421 22.75 18.42 17.05
C TYR A 421 22.48 17.60 18.33
N ASP A 422 21.81 18.16 19.31
CA ASP A 422 21.46 17.42 20.53
C ASP A 422 20.54 16.23 20.22
N ARG A 423 19.51 16.45 19.41
CA ARG A 423 18.57 15.44 18.97
C ARG A 423 19.22 14.41 18.03
N ALA A 424 20.06 14.87 17.10
CA ALA A 424 20.84 14.00 16.24
C ALA A 424 21.76 13.06 17.05
N GLY A 425 22.37 13.58 18.12
CA GLY A 425 23.19 12.81 19.05
C GLY A 425 22.38 11.74 19.80
N ASP A 426 21.18 12.06 20.29
CA ASP A 426 20.30 11.07 20.96
C ASP A 426 19.87 9.96 20.00
N THR A 427 19.50 10.31 18.77
CA THR A 427 19.11 9.34 17.74
C THR A 427 20.27 8.40 17.41
N LEU A 428 21.49 8.92 17.22
CA LEU A 428 22.68 8.10 16.94
C LEU A 428 23.03 7.15 18.09
N VAL A 429 22.92 7.62 19.31
CA VAL A 429 23.12 6.78 20.51
C VAL A 429 22.07 5.66 20.55
N HIS A 430 20.82 5.99 20.28
CA HIS A 430 19.73 5.00 20.23
C HIS A 430 19.98 3.93 19.15
N ILE A 431 20.40 4.32 17.94
CA ILE A 431 20.76 3.39 16.86
C ILE A 431 21.90 2.48 17.30
N ALA A 432 23.00 3.07 17.79
CA ALA A 432 24.19 2.34 18.20
C ALA A 432 23.90 1.30 19.30
N VAL A 433 22.97 1.61 20.22
CA VAL A 433 22.64 0.71 21.32
C VAL A 433 21.71 -0.40 20.90
N ASN A 434 20.63 -0.04 20.23
CA ASN A 434 19.47 -0.93 20.06
C ASN A 434 19.39 -1.60 18.68
N GLN A 435 20.04 -1.02 17.65
CA GLN A 435 19.86 -1.47 16.27
C GLN A 435 21.14 -1.97 15.61
N GLU A 436 22.32 -1.53 16.10
CA GLU A 436 23.56 -1.80 15.40
C GLU A 436 24.27 -3.04 15.95
N ASP A 437 24.46 -4.05 15.11
CA ASP A 437 25.14 -5.32 15.43
C ASP A 437 26.60 -5.36 14.91
N ASN A 438 27.02 -4.38 14.09
CA ASN A 438 28.37 -4.28 13.60
C ASN A 438 29.23 -3.39 14.51
N ILE A 439 30.39 -3.89 14.94
CA ILE A 439 31.30 -3.18 15.87
C ILE A 439 31.77 -1.83 15.29
N TRP A 440 32.16 -1.82 14.02
CA TRP A 440 32.69 -0.63 13.39
C TRP A 440 31.61 0.45 13.21
N SER A 441 30.43 0.06 12.73
CA SER A 441 29.29 0.96 12.59
C SER A 441 28.90 1.55 13.96
N LYS A 442 28.76 0.71 14.99
CA LYS A 442 28.45 1.13 16.34
C LYS A 442 29.47 2.14 16.89
N LYS A 443 30.75 1.89 16.68
CA LYS A 443 31.84 2.79 17.10
C LYS A 443 31.73 4.14 16.39
N VAL A 444 31.47 4.16 15.07
CA VAL A 444 31.30 5.39 14.30
C VAL A 444 30.07 6.17 14.76
N GLU A 445 28.93 5.50 14.93
CA GLU A 445 27.68 6.11 15.40
C GLU A 445 27.82 6.73 16.80
N LEU A 446 28.45 6.03 17.75
CA LEU A 446 28.74 6.56 19.07
C LEU A 446 29.70 7.77 19.00
N SER A 447 30.72 7.71 18.11
CA SER A 447 31.68 8.81 17.95
C SER A 447 31.01 10.06 17.39
N ILE A 448 30.20 9.92 16.33
CA ILE A 448 29.46 11.03 15.73
C ILE A 448 28.41 11.53 16.73
N GLY A 449 27.71 10.64 17.45
CA GLY A 449 26.75 10.99 18.48
C GLY A 449 27.38 11.87 19.58
N LYS A 450 28.58 11.51 20.04
CA LYS A 450 29.34 12.33 21.01
C LYS A 450 29.69 13.71 20.45
N LEU A 451 30.14 13.78 19.19
CA LEU A 451 30.43 15.06 18.53
C LEU A 451 29.18 15.92 18.39
N CYS A 452 28.06 15.33 18.00
CA CYS A 452 26.77 16.03 17.92
C CYS A 452 26.36 16.58 19.29
N LYS A 453 26.47 15.81 20.37
CA LYS A 453 26.17 16.27 21.73
C LYS A 453 27.04 17.45 22.13
N VAL A 454 28.34 17.38 21.88
CA VAL A 454 29.27 18.50 22.18
C VAL A 454 28.91 19.74 21.33
N ALA A 455 28.54 19.58 20.06
CA ALA A 455 28.15 20.69 19.19
C ALA A 455 26.80 21.32 19.60
N GLY A 456 25.88 20.54 20.17
CA GLY A 456 24.56 21.00 20.61
C GLY A 456 24.61 21.79 21.92
N LEU A 457 25.63 21.63 22.74
CA LEU A 457 25.73 22.28 24.01
C LEU A 457 26.03 23.78 23.88
N ARG A 458 25.08 24.57 24.32
CA ARG A 458 25.31 25.97 24.64
C ARG A 458 26.01 26.01 26.02
N SER A 459 27.04 26.80 26.16
CA SER A 459 28.08 26.89 27.19
C SER A 459 27.66 26.87 28.72
N LYS A 460 26.49 26.35 29.08
CA LYS A 460 25.97 26.34 30.45
C LYS A 460 25.54 24.98 31.04
N GLU A 461 25.67 23.89 30.26
CA GLU A 461 25.15 22.58 30.71
C GLU A 461 26.28 21.54 30.92
N SER A 462 27.22 21.87 31.79
CA SER A 462 28.38 21.01 32.10
C SER A 462 28.02 19.66 32.74
N GLU A 463 26.95 19.60 33.53
CA GLU A 463 26.53 18.38 34.24
C GLU A 463 25.91 17.33 33.32
N ALA A 464 25.14 17.75 32.31
CA ALA A 464 24.56 16.83 31.31
C ALA A 464 25.65 16.19 30.43
N LEU A 465 26.70 16.96 30.12
CA LEU A 465 27.86 16.46 29.37
C LEU A 465 28.61 15.36 30.11
N GLU A 466 28.74 15.47 31.41
CA GLU A 466 29.44 14.51 32.25
C GLU A 466 28.69 13.17 32.32
N TYR A 467 27.37 13.23 32.43
CA TYR A 467 26.53 12.02 32.41
C TYR A 467 26.58 11.28 31.06
N TYR A 468 26.38 11.97 29.93
CA TYR A 468 26.43 11.37 28.60
C TYR A 468 27.84 10.87 28.24
N SER A 469 28.88 11.60 28.64
CA SER A 469 30.28 11.18 28.46
C SER A 469 30.56 9.86 29.19
N THR A 470 30.09 9.68 30.41
CA THR A 470 30.37 8.50 31.23
C THR A 470 29.80 7.23 30.61
N TRP A 471 28.53 7.28 30.18
CA TRP A 471 27.86 6.11 29.59
C TRP A 471 28.40 5.74 28.19
N GLN A 472 28.67 6.74 27.36
CA GLN A 472 29.30 6.50 26.04
C GLN A 472 30.72 5.95 26.20
N ASP A 473 31.49 6.44 27.16
CA ASP A 473 32.83 5.94 27.48
C ASP A 473 32.79 4.48 27.98
N GLU A 474 31.71 4.06 28.64
CA GLU A 474 31.45 2.67 29.02
C GLU A 474 31.21 1.77 27.78
N ALA A 475 30.33 2.18 26.88
CA ALA A 475 30.09 1.46 25.64
C ALA A 475 31.33 1.38 24.76
N PHE A 476 32.10 2.47 24.65
CA PHE A 476 33.38 2.49 23.95
C PHE A 476 34.40 1.54 24.56
N THR A 477 34.46 1.46 25.89
CA THR A 477 35.41 0.56 26.57
C THR A 477 35.12 -0.89 26.24
N ILE A 478 33.85 -1.32 26.22
CA ILE A 478 33.47 -2.68 25.81
C ILE A 478 33.89 -2.97 24.37
N ILE A 479 33.63 -2.03 23.43
CA ILE A 479 34.05 -2.16 22.03
C ILE A 479 35.58 -2.27 21.91
N GLN A 480 36.33 -1.42 22.62
CA GLN A 480 37.80 -1.44 22.62
C GLN A 480 38.36 -2.76 23.14
N ILE A 481 37.76 -3.32 24.21
CA ILE A 481 38.16 -4.63 24.72
C ILE A 481 37.92 -5.71 23.65
N GLN A 482 36.77 -5.68 22.97
CA GLN A 482 36.45 -6.63 21.92
C GLN A 482 37.42 -6.50 20.71
N GLU A 483 37.81 -5.28 20.34
CA GLU A 483 38.85 -5.03 19.31
C GLU A 483 40.21 -5.57 19.77
N GLN A 484 40.64 -5.35 21.01
CA GLN A 484 41.89 -5.90 21.56
C GLN A 484 41.91 -7.44 21.52
N VAL A 485 40.79 -8.10 21.83
CA VAL A 485 40.67 -9.56 21.69
C VAL A 485 40.82 -9.97 20.22
N SER A 486 40.17 -9.25 19.31
CA SER A 486 40.25 -9.51 17.87
C SER A 486 41.71 -9.37 17.37
N GLU A 487 42.38 -8.28 17.72
CA GLU A 487 43.78 -8.02 17.38
C GLU A 487 44.72 -9.10 17.95
N TYR A 488 44.50 -9.49 19.21
CA TYR A 488 45.28 -10.55 19.84
C TYR A 488 45.12 -11.91 19.12
N LEU A 489 43.94 -12.23 18.58
CA LEU A 489 43.68 -13.48 17.89
C LEU A 489 44.11 -13.47 16.42
N GLN A 490 44.27 -12.30 15.79
CA GLN A 490 44.65 -12.15 14.36
C GLN A 490 45.90 -12.93 13.94
N PRO A 491 47.04 -12.94 14.70
CA PRO A 491 48.23 -13.68 14.31
C PRO A 491 48.00 -15.21 14.19
N TYR A 492 47.09 -15.76 15.00
CA TYR A 492 46.81 -17.19 15.05
C TYR A 492 45.92 -17.67 13.90
N VAL A 493 45.13 -16.78 13.31
CA VAL A 493 44.20 -17.08 12.21
C VAL A 493 44.63 -16.50 10.87
N ARG A 494 45.89 -16.01 10.80
CA ARG A 494 46.41 -15.38 9.60
C ARG A 494 46.50 -16.38 8.46
N GLY A 495 45.88 -16.06 7.31
CA GLY A 495 45.86 -16.93 6.12
C GLY A 495 44.67 -17.90 6.07
N VAL A 496 43.80 -17.94 7.09
CA VAL A 496 42.56 -18.69 7.09
C VAL A 496 41.46 -17.81 6.48
N GLY A 497 40.81 -18.28 5.43
CA GLY A 497 39.81 -17.47 4.69
C GLY A 497 38.40 -17.51 5.28
N ASP A 498 37.99 -18.67 5.72
CA ASP A 498 36.62 -18.88 6.22
C ASP A 498 36.50 -18.57 7.71
N CYS A 499 35.35 -18.04 8.10
CA CYS A 499 35.07 -17.61 9.48
C CYS A 499 35.00 -18.82 10.43
N ASP A 500 34.36 -19.91 10.02
CA ASP A 500 34.25 -21.14 10.81
C ASP A 500 35.60 -21.80 11.02
N GLU A 501 36.46 -21.79 10.00
CA GLU A 501 37.85 -22.28 10.10
C GLU A 501 38.68 -21.40 11.05
N LYS A 502 38.47 -20.08 11.05
CA LYS A 502 39.12 -19.17 12.02
C LYS A 502 38.71 -19.51 13.45
N VAL A 503 37.44 -19.73 13.69
CA VAL A 503 36.93 -20.16 15.02
C VAL A 503 37.57 -21.46 15.46
N ILE A 504 37.62 -22.46 14.58
CA ILE A 504 38.23 -23.78 14.89
C ILE A 504 39.72 -23.61 15.20
N THR A 505 40.42 -22.78 14.43
CA THR A 505 41.85 -22.54 14.60
C THR A 505 42.14 -21.79 15.91
N ALA A 506 41.39 -20.72 16.19
CA ALA A 506 41.50 -19.98 17.45
C ALA A 506 41.24 -20.87 18.67
N MET A 507 40.22 -21.75 18.60
CA MET A 507 39.95 -22.73 19.66
C MET A 507 41.05 -23.74 19.85
N LYS A 508 41.72 -24.19 18.79
CA LYS A 508 42.87 -25.12 18.89
C LYS A 508 44.08 -24.46 19.54
N GLU A 509 44.33 -23.18 19.27
CA GLU A 509 45.51 -22.47 19.77
C GLU A 509 45.28 -21.85 21.16
N LYS A 510 44.10 -21.32 21.46
CA LYS A 510 43.81 -20.53 22.67
C LYS A 510 42.61 -21.04 23.49
N GLY A 511 42.04 -22.17 23.18
CA GLY A 511 40.91 -22.77 23.86
C GLY A 511 41.12 -24.24 24.24
N LYS A 512 42.37 -24.65 24.44
CA LYS A 512 42.73 -26.07 24.78
C LYS A 512 42.15 -26.52 26.12
N SER A 513 42.20 -25.65 27.11
CA SER A 513 41.65 -25.92 28.46
C SER A 513 40.14 -26.12 28.46
N VAL A 514 39.42 -25.44 27.56
CA VAL A 514 37.96 -25.45 27.48
C VAL A 514 37.45 -26.59 26.57
N SER A 515 38.30 -27.11 25.70
CA SER A 515 37.92 -28.12 24.70
C SER A 515 37.33 -29.43 25.30
N LYS A 516 37.58 -29.69 26.60
CA LYS A 516 37.10 -30.88 27.34
C LYS A 516 35.69 -30.72 27.93
N GLN A 517 35.15 -29.48 27.98
CA GLN A 517 33.86 -29.16 28.59
C GLN A 517 32.90 -28.63 27.50
N LEU A 518 31.92 -29.43 27.11
CA LEU A 518 31.07 -29.15 25.94
C LEU A 518 30.36 -27.80 26.01
N ALA A 519 29.72 -27.47 27.14
CA ALA A 519 29.00 -26.23 27.30
C ALA A 519 29.89 -24.97 27.23
N MET A 520 31.06 -24.99 27.87
CA MET A 520 32.03 -23.87 27.82
C MET A 520 32.66 -23.73 26.44
N LYS A 521 32.85 -24.85 25.74
CA LYS A 521 33.34 -24.86 24.35
C LYS A 521 32.35 -24.18 23.40
N ASP A 522 31.06 -24.42 23.56
CA ASP A 522 30.04 -23.82 22.69
C ASP A 522 29.92 -22.33 22.95
N ILE A 523 29.96 -21.88 24.22
CA ILE A 523 30.01 -20.45 24.57
C ILE A 523 31.22 -19.76 23.95
N ALA A 524 32.41 -20.35 24.10
CA ALA A 524 33.63 -19.77 23.54
C ALA A 524 33.62 -19.73 22.01
N LYS A 525 33.05 -20.75 21.35
CA LYS A 525 32.91 -20.78 19.88
C LYS A 525 31.94 -19.70 19.40
N GLU A 526 30.80 -19.54 20.04
CA GLU A 526 29.84 -18.52 19.68
C GLU A 526 30.42 -17.11 19.83
N ALA A 527 31.13 -16.86 20.93
CA ALA A 527 31.80 -15.59 21.16
C ALA A 527 32.90 -15.32 20.13
N LEU A 528 33.72 -16.29 19.77
CA LEU A 528 34.72 -16.18 18.69
C LEU A 528 34.07 -15.95 17.34
N ASN A 529 32.96 -16.60 17.04
CA ASN A 529 32.22 -16.39 15.81
C ASN A 529 31.73 -14.93 15.69
N ARG A 530 31.21 -14.34 16.78
CA ARG A 530 30.84 -12.93 16.82
C ARG A 530 32.04 -12.00 16.58
N ILE A 531 33.21 -12.30 17.16
CA ILE A 531 34.43 -11.51 16.94
C ILE A 531 34.86 -11.53 15.48
N PHE A 532 34.98 -12.72 14.86
CA PHE A 532 35.48 -12.83 13.49
C PHE A 532 34.47 -12.32 12.45
N ASN A 533 33.17 -12.27 12.78
CA ASN A 533 32.14 -11.64 11.97
C ASN A 533 31.95 -10.14 12.27
N MET A 534 32.82 -9.55 13.08
CA MET A 534 32.74 -8.13 13.49
C MET A 534 31.40 -7.75 14.12
N LYS A 535 30.76 -8.71 14.83
CA LYS A 535 29.49 -8.48 15.51
C LYS A 535 29.71 -7.99 16.93
N VAL A 536 28.85 -7.06 17.34
CA VAL A 536 28.83 -6.56 18.74
C VAL A 536 28.55 -7.69 19.71
N MET A 537 29.27 -7.71 20.82
CA MET A 537 29.08 -8.67 21.90
C MET A 537 28.63 -7.97 23.16
N GLU A 538 27.65 -8.55 23.84
CA GLU A 538 27.28 -8.12 25.17
C GLU A 538 28.41 -8.33 26.17
N PRO A 539 28.44 -7.59 27.30
CA PRO A 539 29.52 -7.72 28.28
C PRO A 539 29.73 -9.12 28.83
N GLU A 540 28.65 -9.89 29.12
CA GLU A 540 28.76 -11.22 29.71
C GLU A 540 29.43 -12.25 28.80
N PRO A 541 29.04 -12.42 27.51
CA PRO A 541 29.76 -13.26 26.57
C PRO A 541 31.23 -12.84 26.36
N LEU A 542 31.52 -11.53 26.39
CA LEU A 542 32.87 -11.02 26.29
C LEU A 542 33.72 -11.41 27.51
N ILE A 543 33.16 -11.27 28.71
CA ILE A 543 33.78 -11.70 29.97
C ILE A 543 34.02 -13.21 29.96
N ASP A 544 33.04 -13.97 29.50
CA ASP A 544 33.17 -15.44 29.40
C ASP A 544 34.31 -15.81 28.43
N LEU A 545 34.39 -15.20 27.27
CA LEU A 545 35.47 -15.46 26.31
C LEU A 545 36.84 -15.14 26.91
N LEU A 546 37.02 -13.94 27.49
CA LEU A 546 38.26 -13.50 28.10
C LEU A 546 38.74 -14.47 29.21
N THR A 547 37.81 -14.96 30.02
CA THR A 547 38.14 -15.84 31.15
C THR A 547 38.29 -17.32 30.78
N LEU A 548 37.74 -17.72 29.61
CA LEU A 548 37.85 -19.09 29.07
C LEU A 548 39.07 -19.31 28.17
N MET A 549 39.71 -18.25 27.66
CA MET A 549 40.94 -18.35 26.87
C MET A 549 42.10 -18.91 27.70
N ASP A 550 43.03 -19.63 27.05
CA ASP A 550 44.23 -20.16 27.67
C ASP A 550 45.16 -19.07 28.17
N ARG A 551 45.97 -19.37 29.18
CA ARG A 551 46.92 -18.44 29.78
C ARG A 551 47.91 -17.95 28.72
N ASP A 552 48.13 -16.64 28.74
CA ASP A 552 49.16 -15.95 27.96
C ASP A 552 49.64 -14.76 28.76
N ASP A 553 50.94 -14.74 29.09
CA ASP A 553 51.51 -13.69 29.95
C ASP A 553 51.56 -12.31 29.23
N ASN A 554 51.40 -12.30 27.89
CA ASN A 554 51.38 -11.07 27.10
C ASN A 554 49.97 -10.49 26.90
N PHE A 555 48.93 -11.16 27.34
CA PHE A 555 47.55 -10.69 27.18
C PHE A 555 46.80 -10.67 28.53
N PRO A 556 46.47 -9.49 29.06
CA PRO A 556 45.93 -9.33 30.41
C PRO A 556 44.40 -9.62 30.51
N ARG A 557 43.98 -10.81 30.10
CA ARG A 557 42.57 -11.22 29.91
C ARG A 557 41.70 -11.05 31.13
N PHE A 558 42.16 -11.41 32.36
CA PHE A 558 41.36 -11.26 33.57
C PHE A 558 41.21 -9.79 33.96
N TYR A 559 42.24 -8.97 33.73
CA TYR A 559 42.16 -7.52 33.92
C TYR A 559 41.13 -6.91 32.97
N LEU A 560 41.16 -7.30 31.68
CA LEU A 560 40.19 -6.84 30.70
C LEU A 560 38.76 -7.32 31.03
N ALA A 561 38.62 -8.54 31.56
CA ALA A 561 37.31 -9.05 32.04
C ALA A 561 36.75 -8.22 33.22
N LEU A 562 37.61 -7.84 34.16
CA LEU A 562 37.21 -6.96 35.30
C LEU A 562 36.88 -5.54 34.82
N VAL A 563 37.62 -5.00 33.83
CA VAL A 563 37.29 -3.70 33.22
C VAL A 563 35.96 -3.79 32.48
N ALA A 564 35.73 -4.86 31.69
CA ALA A 564 34.46 -5.09 31.02
C ALA A 564 33.29 -5.20 32.01
N LEU A 565 33.49 -5.94 33.12
CA LEU A 565 32.49 -6.04 34.18
C LEU A 565 32.15 -4.67 34.82
N LYS A 566 33.17 -3.87 35.16
CA LYS A 566 32.99 -2.56 35.74
C LYS A 566 32.21 -1.61 34.83
N LYS A 567 32.33 -1.79 33.50
CA LYS A 567 31.71 -0.95 32.49
C LYS A 567 30.46 -1.60 31.81
N SER A 568 30.00 -2.74 32.36
CA SER A 568 28.93 -3.54 31.76
C SER A 568 27.53 -2.98 31.96
N GLY A 569 27.32 -2.13 32.97
CA GLY A 569 25.98 -1.69 33.39
C GLY A 569 25.08 -2.82 33.90
N LEU A 570 25.63 -3.99 34.26
CA LEU A 570 24.87 -5.11 34.80
C LEU A 570 24.25 -4.80 36.16
N ASP A 571 23.08 -5.34 36.43
CA ASP A 571 22.41 -5.23 37.73
C ASP A 571 23.17 -5.94 38.88
N GLY A 572 22.82 -5.65 40.11
CA GLY A 572 23.58 -6.10 41.28
C GLY A 572 23.77 -7.62 41.39
N GLU A 573 22.78 -8.43 41.00
CA GLU A 573 22.86 -9.89 41.09
C GLU A 573 23.69 -10.46 39.90
N ARG A 574 23.44 -10.01 38.70
CA ARG A 574 24.19 -10.41 37.48
C ARG A 574 25.66 -9.98 37.59
N PHE A 575 25.91 -8.75 38.08
CA PHE A 575 27.26 -8.25 38.35
C PHE A 575 28.00 -9.16 39.33
N PHE A 576 27.40 -9.52 40.46
CA PHE A 576 28.00 -10.38 41.46
C PHE A 576 28.31 -11.80 40.94
N LEU A 577 27.40 -12.38 40.17
CA LEU A 577 27.62 -13.69 39.54
C LEU A 577 28.76 -13.67 38.50
N ALA A 578 28.83 -12.64 37.70
CA ALA A 578 29.92 -12.44 36.75
C ALA A 578 31.27 -12.24 37.45
N GLU A 579 31.31 -11.40 38.51
CA GLU A 579 32.51 -11.20 39.31
C GLU A 579 32.99 -12.49 39.96
N GLN A 580 32.11 -13.26 40.58
CA GLN A 580 32.46 -14.57 41.13
C GLN A 580 33.00 -15.53 40.05
N SER A 581 32.41 -15.51 38.86
CA SER A 581 32.88 -16.35 37.76
C SER A 581 34.28 -15.98 37.30
N ILE A 582 34.60 -14.69 37.20
CA ILE A 582 35.96 -14.20 36.88
C ILE A 582 36.95 -14.70 37.90
N TRP A 583 36.71 -14.46 39.21
CA TRP A 583 37.62 -14.83 40.28
C TRP A 583 37.79 -16.35 40.39
N ARG A 584 36.73 -17.14 40.29
CA ARG A 584 36.81 -18.61 40.30
C ARG A 584 37.65 -19.14 39.17
N ARG A 585 37.46 -18.63 37.95
CA ARG A 585 38.24 -19.07 36.76
C ARG A 585 39.70 -18.62 36.86
N CYS A 586 39.97 -17.43 37.40
CA CYS A 586 41.31 -16.96 37.69
C CYS A 586 42.05 -17.90 38.67
N TYR A 587 41.38 -18.23 39.77
CA TYR A 587 41.94 -19.09 40.80
C TYR A 587 42.23 -20.53 40.33
N ILE A 588 41.28 -21.12 39.61
CA ILE A 588 41.45 -22.47 39.03
C ILE A 588 42.61 -22.52 38.05
N GLN A 589 42.83 -21.47 37.28
CA GLN A 589 43.92 -21.47 36.29
C GLN A 589 45.30 -21.19 36.93
N ASP A 590 45.35 -20.49 38.07
CA ASP A 590 46.57 -20.29 38.83
C ASP A 590 46.97 -21.55 39.62
N GLU A 591 45.98 -22.33 40.16
CA GLU A 591 46.27 -23.61 40.81
C GLU A 591 46.68 -24.73 39.84
N LEU A 592 46.23 -24.70 38.60
CA LEU A 592 46.57 -25.69 37.57
C LEU A 592 47.86 -25.30 36.76
N GLY A 593 48.35 -24.08 36.91
CA GLY A 593 49.68 -23.69 36.45
C GLY A 593 50.71 -24.07 37.51
N GLU A 594 51.76 -24.86 37.11
CA GLU A 594 52.85 -25.44 37.88
C GLU A 594 52.95 -25.01 39.35
N PRO A 595 53.11 -25.96 40.29
CA PRO A 595 53.18 -25.65 41.71
C PRO A 595 54.28 -24.58 41.92
N TYR A 596 53.90 -23.46 42.51
CA TYR A 596 54.87 -22.51 43.05
C TYR A 596 55.83 -23.31 43.94
N VAL A 597 57.04 -23.56 43.45
CA VAL A 597 58.14 -23.97 44.26
C VAL A 597 58.45 -22.77 45.16
N TYR A 598 57.94 -22.81 46.41
CA TYR A 598 58.38 -21.93 47.47
C TYR A 598 59.86 -22.19 47.62
N ARG A 599 60.73 -21.41 46.95
CA ARG A 599 62.08 -21.23 47.35
C ARG A 599 62.02 -20.31 48.57
N GLY A 600 61.92 -20.96 49.69
CA GLY A 600 62.24 -20.32 50.94
C GLY A 600 63.70 -19.90 50.87
N ASP A 601 63.92 -18.62 50.72
CA ASP A 601 65.12 -17.97 51.22
C ASP A 601 64.70 -17.03 52.34
N VAL A 602 65.00 -17.57 53.52
CA VAL A 602 65.12 -16.86 54.78
C VAL A 602 66.19 -15.81 54.59
N TYR A 603 65.86 -14.55 54.73
CA TYR A 603 66.43 -13.51 55.59
C TYR A 603 65.68 -12.21 55.42
#